data_1e2d36985169d58a6b2744b380e808ed
#
_entry.id   1e2d36985169d58a6b2744b380e808ed
#
_cell.length_a   1.000
_cell.length_b   1.000
_cell.length_c   1.000
_cell.angle_alpha   90.00
_cell.angle_beta   90.00
_cell.angle_gamma   90.00
#
_symmetry.space_group_name_H-M   'P 1'
#
loop_
_entity.id
_entity.type
_entity.pdbx_description
1 polymer ?
#
loop_
_entity_poly.entity_id
_entity_poly.type
_entity_poly.pdbx_seq_one_letter_code
_entity_poly.pdbx_strand_id
1 'polypeptide(L)'
;SKDKLHTLYKLLCSFTGGQSIVFCNHRESVDRVAAYLREQKIFFEAYHGGMEQEVRERALYKFRCGSSNVLVSTDLAARGLDIPEVQHIIHYHLPGSEEAYIHRTGRTARWDADGCSYLILHSEERVPEYLTTGVDDYLLPERAARPQPPLWTTLYIGKGKKDKINKVDIAGFLY
;
A
#
# COMPACT_ATOMS: atom_id res chain seq x y z
N SER A 1 -1.68 -4.67 19.89
CA SER A 1 -2.29 -3.33 19.77
C SER A 1 -3.77 -3.38 20.11
N LYS A 2 -4.32 -2.37 20.83
CA LYS A 2 -5.76 -2.21 21.05
C LYS A 2 -6.43 -1.46 19.89
N ASP A 3 -5.68 -0.66 19.17
CA ASP A 3 -6.14 0.11 18.01
C ASP A 3 -5.18 -0.14 16.82
N LYS A 4 -5.58 -1.02 15.92
CA LYS A 4 -4.80 -1.39 14.74
C LYS A 4 -4.70 -0.25 13.72
N LEU A 5 -5.70 0.63 13.63
CA LEU A 5 -5.67 1.79 12.72
C LEU A 5 -4.61 2.79 13.16
N HIS A 6 -4.60 3.13 14.44
CA HIS A 6 -3.59 4.02 14.99
C HIS A 6 -2.18 3.41 14.92
N THR A 7 -2.06 2.11 15.16
CA THR A 7 -0.78 1.38 15.01
C THR A 7 -0.28 1.42 13.57
N LEU A 8 -1.17 1.18 12.59
CA LEU A 8 -0.85 1.31 11.17
C LEU A 8 -0.35 2.71 10.83
N TYR A 9 -1.04 3.75 11.29
CA TYR A 9 -0.63 5.13 11.07
C TYR A 9 0.77 5.41 11.62
N LYS A 10 1.03 5.02 12.88
CA LYS A 10 2.36 5.18 13.49
C LYS A 10 3.46 4.42 12.73
N LEU A 11 3.14 3.20 12.28
CA LEU A 11 4.07 2.40 11.48
C LEU A 11 4.41 3.09 10.16
N LEU A 12 3.41 3.58 9.43
CA LEU A 12 3.63 4.33 8.19
C LEU A 12 4.45 5.61 8.43
N CYS A 13 4.22 6.29 9.55
CA CYS A 13 5.00 7.47 9.93
C CYS A 13 6.45 7.14 10.35
N SER A 14 6.75 5.89 10.72
CA SER A 14 8.12 5.49 11.10
C SER A 14 9.03 5.22 9.90
N PHE A 15 8.47 5.09 8.70
CA PHE A 15 9.26 4.84 7.50
C PHE A 15 9.90 6.11 6.97
N THR A 16 11.18 6.03 6.66
CA THR A 16 11.96 7.14 6.09
C THR A 16 11.80 7.28 4.58
N GLY A 17 11.12 6.34 3.94
CA GLY A 17 10.87 6.30 2.49
C GLY A 17 10.39 4.94 2.03
N GLY A 18 10.33 4.76 0.72
CA GLY A 18 9.89 3.52 0.09
C GLY A 18 8.39 3.40 -0.08
N GLN A 19 7.99 2.39 -0.85
CA GLN A 19 6.60 2.05 -1.06
C GLN A 19 6.15 0.94 -0.12
N SER A 20 4.88 0.98 0.28
CA SER A 20 4.27 0.05 1.22
C SER A 20 3.02 -0.57 0.63
N ILE A 21 2.78 -1.86 0.89
CA ILE A 21 1.48 -2.50 0.65
C ILE A 21 0.88 -2.90 2.00
N VAL A 22 -0.37 -2.50 2.23
CA VAL A 22 -1.15 -2.86 3.41
C VAL A 22 -2.18 -3.91 3.01
N PHE A 23 -2.06 -5.11 3.53
CA PHE A 23 -2.96 -6.22 3.23
C PHE A 23 -4.09 -6.33 4.24
N CYS A 24 -5.32 -6.30 3.72
CA CYS A 24 -6.56 -6.56 4.44
C CYS A 24 -7.22 -7.84 3.92
N ASN A 25 -7.93 -8.59 4.78
CA ASN A 25 -8.62 -9.82 4.36
C ASN A 25 -9.93 -9.54 3.60
N HIS A 26 -10.58 -8.39 3.86
CA HIS A 26 -11.89 -8.04 3.31
C HIS A 26 -11.90 -6.64 2.71
N ARG A 27 -12.73 -6.43 1.68
CA ARG A 27 -12.89 -5.12 1.01
C ARG A 27 -13.38 -4.02 1.96
N GLU A 28 -14.29 -4.35 2.87
CA GLU A 28 -14.83 -3.42 3.87
C GLU A 28 -13.72 -2.92 4.83
N SER A 29 -12.72 -3.76 5.06
CA SER A 29 -11.55 -3.37 5.85
C SER A 29 -10.61 -2.46 5.04
N VAL A 30 -10.49 -2.67 3.73
CA VAL A 30 -9.76 -1.74 2.85
C VAL A 30 -10.42 -0.37 2.90
N ASP A 31 -11.75 -0.30 2.78
CA ASP A 31 -12.51 0.96 2.81
C ASP A 31 -12.36 1.67 4.16
N ARG A 32 -12.42 0.92 5.28
CA ARG A 32 -12.23 1.48 6.62
C ARG A 32 -10.82 2.02 6.84
N VAL A 33 -9.79 1.29 6.41
CA VAL A 33 -8.39 1.75 6.46
C VAL A 33 -8.21 2.98 5.58
N ALA A 34 -8.78 2.97 4.37
CA ALA A 34 -8.75 4.08 3.44
C ALA A 34 -9.38 5.35 4.01
N ALA A 35 -10.55 5.24 4.65
CA ALA A 35 -11.21 6.36 5.31
C ALA A 35 -10.31 6.96 6.39
N TYR A 36 -9.75 6.13 7.25
CA TYR A 36 -8.86 6.57 8.33
C TYR A 36 -7.59 7.23 7.81
N LEU A 37 -6.91 6.63 6.82
CA LEU A 37 -5.69 7.21 6.24
C LEU A 37 -5.96 8.56 5.55
N ARG A 38 -7.15 8.73 4.95
CA ARG A 38 -7.57 10.00 4.36
C ARG A 38 -7.74 11.09 5.41
N GLU A 39 -8.35 10.78 6.55
CA GLU A 39 -8.48 11.70 7.70
C GLU A 39 -7.09 12.10 8.24
N GLN A 40 -6.16 11.15 8.26
CA GLN A 40 -4.78 11.39 8.67
C GLN A 40 -3.93 12.10 7.59
N LYS A 41 -4.49 12.40 6.42
CA LYS A 41 -3.82 13.05 5.27
C LYS A 41 -2.58 12.27 4.78
N ILE A 42 -2.67 10.94 4.78
CA ILE A 42 -1.69 10.04 4.18
C ILE A 42 -2.03 9.89 2.70
N PHE A 43 -1.02 9.92 1.82
CA PHE A 43 -1.17 9.63 0.40
C PHE A 43 -1.19 8.12 0.17
N PHE A 44 -2.32 7.60 -0.24
CA PHE A 44 -2.53 6.17 -0.48
C PHE A 44 -3.47 5.93 -1.66
N GLU A 45 -3.46 4.71 -2.18
CA GLU A 45 -4.46 4.19 -3.11
C GLU A 45 -5.12 2.96 -2.50
N ALA A 46 -6.44 2.86 -2.66
CA ALA A 46 -7.20 1.66 -2.29
C ALA A 46 -7.39 0.76 -3.51
N TYR A 47 -7.33 -0.57 -3.30
CA TYR A 47 -7.45 -1.53 -4.38
C TYR A 47 -8.15 -2.82 -3.91
N HIS A 48 -9.39 -3.05 -4.39
CA HIS A 48 -10.13 -4.28 -4.12
C HIS A 48 -11.13 -4.61 -5.24
N GLY A 49 -11.60 -5.85 -5.29
CA GLY A 49 -12.45 -6.34 -6.37
C GLY A 49 -13.85 -5.72 -6.46
N GLY A 50 -14.30 -4.99 -5.42
CA GLY A 50 -15.57 -4.26 -5.43
C GLY A 50 -15.52 -2.89 -6.13
N MET A 51 -14.33 -2.44 -6.54
CA MET A 51 -14.15 -1.17 -7.26
C MET A 51 -14.33 -1.37 -8.77
N GLU A 52 -14.75 -0.32 -9.46
CA GLU A 52 -14.81 -0.31 -10.92
C GLU A 52 -13.41 -0.49 -11.53
N GLN A 53 -13.34 -1.13 -12.69
CA GLN A 53 -12.08 -1.46 -13.36
C GLN A 53 -11.22 -0.22 -13.61
N GLU A 54 -11.81 0.86 -14.09
CA GLU A 54 -11.10 2.10 -14.40
C GLU A 54 -10.49 2.74 -13.14
N VAL A 55 -11.20 2.68 -12.01
CA VAL A 55 -10.71 3.19 -10.71
C VAL A 55 -9.53 2.36 -10.23
N ARG A 56 -9.60 1.03 -10.37
CA ARG A 56 -8.50 0.10 -10.03
C ARG A 56 -7.26 0.37 -10.88
N GLU A 57 -7.42 0.53 -12.17
CA GLU A 57 -6.30 0.81 -13.10
C GLU A 57 -5.62 2.13 -12.76
N ARG A 58 -6.39 3.18 -12.45
CA ARG A 58 -5.84 4.47 -12.00
C ARG A 58 -5.07 4.37 -10.70
N ALA A 59 -5.63 3.65 -9.70
CA ALA A 59 -4.98 3.46 -8.41
C ALA A 59 -3.63 2.76 -8.57
N LEU A 60 -3.61 1.67 -9.35
CA LEU A 60 -2.40 0.92 -9.62
C LEU A 60 -1.37 1.74 -10.40
N TYR A 61 -1.81 2.52 -11.39
CA TYR A 61 -0.94 3.40 -12.16
C TYR A 61 -0.28 4.46 -11.27
N LYS A 62 -1.05 5.13 -10.40
CA LYS A 62 -0.52 6.12 -9.46
C LYS A 62 0.51 5.50 -8.50
N PHE A 63 0.23 4.30 -7.99
CA PHE A 63 1.17 3.58 -7.14
C PHE A 63 2.46 3.26 -7.89
N ARG A 64 2.38 2.71 -9.11
CA ARG A 64 3.55 2.40 -9.95
C ARG A 64 4.40 3.62 -10.28
N CYS A 65 3.77 4.75 -10.55
CA CYS A 65 4.46 6.00 -10.88
C CYS A 65 4.99 6.76 -9.66
N GLY A 66 4.81 6.24 -8.45
CA GLY A 66 5.25 6.91 -7.23
C GLY A 66 4.45 8.16 -6.85
N SER A 67 3.24 8.33 -7.42
CA SER A 67 2.30 9.39 -7.00
C SER A 67 1.54 9.02 -5.73
N SER A 68 1.71 7.80 -5.26
CA SER A 68 1.26 7.31 -3.98
C SER A 68 2.28 6.30 -3.46
N ASN A 69 2.61 6.37 -2.18
CA ASN A 69 3.60 5.48 -1.56
C ASN A 69 2.95 4.34 -0.77
N VAL A 70 1.63 4.32 -0.65
CA VAL A 70 0.89 3.29 0.09
C VAL A 70 -0.22 2.73 -0.78
N LEU A 71 -0.27 1.40 -0.90
CA LEU A 71 -1.36 0.66 -1.53
C LEU A 71 -2.08 -0.15 -0.47
N VAL A 72 -3.38 0.06 -0.26
CA VAL A 72 -4.21 -0.74 0.65
C VAL A 72 -5.03 -1.71 -0.19
N SER A 73 -4.82 -3.02 -0.01
CA SER A 73 -5.40 -4.02 -0.91
C SER A 73 -5.85 -5.29 -0.17
N THR A 74 -6.70 -6.07 -0.85
CA THR A 74 -6.99 -7.45 -0.48
C THR A 74 -6.07 -8.42 -1.23
N ASP A 75 -5.85 -9.62 -0.67
CA ASP A 75 -5.05 -10.67 -1.31
C ASP A 75 -5.54 -11.02 -2.72
N LEU A 76 -6.85 -11.21 -2.86
CA LEU A 76 -7.45 -11.60 -4.13
C LEU A 76 -7.24 -10.54 -5.20
N ALA A 77 -7.35 -9.28 -4.84
CA ALA A 77 -7.14 -8.17 -5.76
C ALA A 77 -5.67 -8.01 -6.16
N ALA A 78 -4.74 -8.29 -5.25
CA ALA A 78 -3.31 -8.17 -5.49
C ALA A 78 -2.70 -9.36 -6.26
N ARG A 79 -3.42 -10.48 -6.37
CA ARG A 79 -2.97 -11.65 -7.14
C ARG A 79 -2.91 -11.33 -8.64
N GLY A 80 -1.81 -11.71 -9.28
CA GLY A 80 -1.61 -11.52 -10.72
C GLY A 80 -1.37 -10.08 -11.17
N LEU A 81 -1.31 -9.12 -10.23
CA LEU A 81 -0.95 -7.76 -10.56
C LEU A 81 0.56 -7.66 -10.74
N ASP A 82 0.95 -6.92 -11.77
CA ASP A 82 2.31 -6.43 -11.92
C ASP A 82 2.51 -5.22 -10.99
N ILE A 83 2.70 -5.51 -9.69
CA ILE A 83 3.02 -4.52 -8.67
C ILE A 83 4.54 -4.44 -8.59
N PRO A 84 5.13 -3.22 -8.60
CA PRO A 84 6.57 -3.07 -8.41
C PRO A 84 6.99 -3.66 -7.06
N GLU A 85 8.24 -4.05 -6.94
CA GLU A 85 8.82 -4.45 -5.67
C GLU A 85 8.73 -3.30 -4.67
N VAL A 86 8.26 -3.61 -3.47
CA VAL A 86 8.05 -2.62 -2.41
C VAL A 86 8.98 -2.89 -1.23
N GLN A 87 9.28 -1.87 -0.47
CA GLN A 87 10.14 -1.97 0.70
C GLN A 87 9.40 -2.51 1.92
N HIS A 88 8.09 -2.25 2.02
CA HIS A 88 7.33 -2.57 3.22
C HIS A 88 6.06 -3.35 2.89
N ILE A 89 5.92 -4.54 3.44
CA ILE A 89 4.67 -5.31 3.45
C ILE A 89 4.06 -5.23 4.84
N ILE A 90 2.82 -4.79 4.93
CA ILE A 90 2.11 -4.65 6.21
C ILE A 90 0.89 -5.55 6.21
N HIS A 91 0.87 -6.52 7.09
CA HIS A 91 -0.27 -7.38 7.34
C HIS A 91 -1.18 -6.72 8.38
N TYR A 92 -2.12 -5.88 7.92
CA TYR A 92 -3.14 -5.29 8.78
C TYR A 92 -4.07 -6.36 9.36
N HIS A 93 -4.39 -7.38 8.56
CA HIS A 93 -4.94 -8.65 9.01
C HIS A 93 -3.94 -9.76 8.74
N LEU A 94 -3.83 -10.68 9.67
CA LEU A 94 -3.02 -11.88 9.51
C LEU A 94 -3.45 -12.64 8.26
N PRO A 95 -2.50 -13.16 7.46
CA PRO A 95 -2.82 -14.04 6.35
C PRO A 95 -3.46 -15.33 6.88
N GLY A 96 -4.43 -15.87 6.15
CA GLY A 96 -5.17 -17.06 6.55
C GLY A 96 -4.39 -18.37 6.41
N SER A 97 -3.22 -18.35 5.76
CA SER A 97 -2.34 -19.50 5.55
C SER A 97 -0.90 -19.05 5.28
N GLU A 98 0.03 -19.98 5.42
CA GLU A 98 1.44 -19.79 5.06
C GLU A 98 1.59 -19.43 3.57
N GLU A 99 0.83 -20.08 2.69
CA GLU A 99 0.81 -19.76 1.26
C GLU A 99 0.42 -18.29 1.01
N ALA A 100 -0.63 -17.81 1.70
CA ALA A 100 -1.05 -16.42 1.60
C ALA A 100 0.04 -15.46 2.10
N TYR A 101 0.75 -15.82 3.17
CA TYR A 101 1.90 -15.06 3.66
C TYR A 101 3.02 -14.98 2.61
N ILE A 102 3.41 -16.10 2.03
CA ILE A 102 4.45 -16.19 0.99
C ILE A 102 4.04 -15.34 -0.23
N HIS A 103 2.80 -15.42 -0.66
CA HIS A 103 2.29 -14.60 -1.77
C HIS A 103 2.32 -13.09 -1.48
N ARG A 104 2.02 -12.68 -0.24
CA ARG A 104 2.12 -11.28 0.17
C ARG A 104 3.58 -10.81 0.21
N THR A 105 4.44 -11.58 0.88
CA THR A 105 5.86 -11.23 1.05
C THR A 105 6.66 -11.33 -0.25
N GLY A 106 6.22 -12.15 -1.20
CA GLY A 106 6.80 -12.21 -2.53
C GLY A 106 6.67 -10.92 -3.36
N ARG A 107 6.15 -9.84 -2.79
CA ARG A 107 6.13 -8.47 -3.35
C ARG A 107 7.26 -7.59 -2.83
N THR A 108 8.05 -8.07 -1.88
CA THR A 108 9.28 -7.39 -1.46
C THR A 108 10.43 -7.76 -2.39
N ALA A 109 11.40 -6.86 -2.48
CA ALA A 109 12.59 -7.06 -3.30
C ALA A 109 13.27 -8.41 -3.02
N ARG A 110 13.53 -9.15 -4.10
CA ARG A 110 14.25 -10.43 -4.06
C ARG A 110 15.75 -10.13 -4.02
N TRP A 111 16.46 -10.74 -3.06
CA TRP A 111 17.92 -10.93 -2.98
C TRP A 111 18.82 -9.75 -2.67
N ASP A 112 18.50 -8.49 -3.03
CA ASP A 112 19.44 -7.37 -2.87
C ASP A 112 18.85 -6.07 -2.26
N ALA A 113 17.59 -6.08 -1.81
CA ALA A 113 16.99 -4.91 -1.18
C ALA A 113 16.38 -5.27 0.18
N ASP A 114 16.58 -4.41 1.18
CA ASP A 114 16.11 -4.56 2.55
C ASP A 114 14.58 -4.41 2.65
N GLY A 115 13.84 -5.42 2.15
CA GLY A 115 12.39 -5.47 2.26
C GLY A 115 11.97 -5.99 3.63
N CYS A 116 11.07 -5.28 4.30
CA CYS A 116 10.54 -5.64 5.61
C CYS A 116 9.08 -6.04 5.56
N SER A 117 8.72 -7.07 6.35
CA SER A 117 7.35 -7.53 6.54
C SER A 117 6.92 -7.27 7.98
N TYR A 118 5.77 -6.63 8.16
CA TYR A 118 5.24 -6.23 9.46
C TYR A 118 3.88 -6.87 9.72
N LEU A 119 3.69 -7.40 10.93
CA LEU A 119 2.41 -7.92 11.39
C LEU A 119 1.80 -6.95 12.41
N ILE A 120 0.59 -6.47 12.18
CA ILE A 120 -0.15 -5.69 13.16
C ILE A 120 -1.10 -6.63 13.91
N LEU A 121 -0.72 -7.01 15.11
CA LEU A 121 -1.49 -7.89 15.96
C LEU A 121 -2.42 -7.10 16.89
N HIS A 122 -3.68 -7.55 17.01
CA HIS A 122 -4.54 -7.16 18.12
C HIS A 122 -4.05 -7.83 19.40
N SER A 123 -4.45 -7.33 20.57
CA SER A 123 -4.03 -7.89 21.87
C SER A 123 -4.39 -9.35 22.08
N GLU A 124 -5.40 -9.85 21.36
CA GLU A 124 -5.89 -11.23 21.43
C GLU A 124 -5.34 -12.12 20.30
N GLU A 125 -4.72 -11.51 19.28
CA GLU A 125 -4.09 -12.23 18.17
C GLU A 125 -2.68 -12.69 18.55
N ARG A 126 -2.30 -13.86 18.06
CA ARG A 126 -0.96 -14.42 18.23
C ARG A 126 -0.26 -14.54 16.88
N VAL A 127 1.07 -14.51 16.92
CA VAL A 127 1.87 -14.82 15.73
C VAL A 127 1.53 -16.23 15.26
N PRO A 128 1.18 -16.45 13.99
CA PRO A 128 0.89 -17.78 13.46
C PRO A 128 2.08 -18.75 13.62
N GLU A 129 1.80 -20.03 13.83
CA GLU A 129 2.83 -21.05 14.04
C GLU A 129 3.86 -21.13 12.90
N TYR A 130 3.42 -20.89 11.65
CA TYR A 130 4.32 -20.87 10.47
C TYR A 130 5.25 -19.64 10.42
N LEU A 131 5.13 -18.70 11.37
CA LEU A 131 5.97 -17.50 11.50
C LEU A 131 6.74 -17.43 12.82
N THR A 132 6.87 -18.54 13.54
CA THR A 132 7.49 -18.55 14.89
C THR A 132 8.98 -18.29 14.89
N THR A 133 9.66 -18.39 13.75
CA THR A 133 11.11 -18.13 13.61
C THR A 133 11.34 -16.81 12.88
N GLY A 134 12.18 -15.93 13.47
CA GLY A 134 12.63 -14.70 12.81
C GLY A 134 11.62 -13.55 12.88
N VAL A 135 10.71 -13.56 13.86
CA VAL A 135 9.80 -12.43 14.12
C VAL A 135 10.28 -11.70 15.37
N ASP A 136 10.63 -10.45 15.20
CA ASP A 136 11.04 -9.57 16.30
C ASP A 136 9.98 -8.49 16.56
N ASP A 137 9.93 -8.02 17.81
CA ASP A 137 9.07 -6.90 18.16
C ASP A 137 9.59 -5.60 17.54
N TYR A 138 8.78 -4.95 16.72
CA TYR A 138 9.09 -3.65 16.17
C TYR A 138 8.64 -2.52 17.13
N LEU A 139 9.60 -1.78 17.65
CA LEU A 139 9.33 -0.64 18.53
C LEU A 139 8.92 0.58 17.71
N LEU A 140 7.65 0.93 17.79
CA LEU A 140 7.13 2.13 17.16
C LEU A 140 7.67 3.38 17.87
N PRO A 141 8.16 4.39 17.15
CA PRO A 141 8.61 5.63 17.75
C PRO A 141 7.43 6.34 18.44
N GLU A 142 7.69 6.95 19.61
CA GLU A 142 6.67 7.73 20.33
C GLU A 142 6.17 8.91 19.48
N ARG A 143 7.08 9.55 18.76
CA ARG A 143 6.79 10.66 17.84
C ARG A 143 7.43 10.36 16.50
N ALA A 144 6.62 10.30 15.46
CA ALA A 144 7.07 10.21 14.09
C ALA A 144 6.40 11.31 13.25
N ALA A 145 7.17 11.91 12.37
CA ALA A 145 6.62 12.87 11.42
C ALA A 145 5.72 12.15 10.42
N ARG A 146 4.67 12.83 9.96
CA ARG A 146 3.86 12.30 8.87
C ARG A 146 4.75 12.00 7.66
N PRO A 147 4.49 10.91 6.90
CA PRO A 147 5.22 10.63 5.68
C PRO A 147 5.20 11.83 4.73
N GLN A 148 6.34 12.08 4.09
CA GLN A 148 6.41 13.15 3.10
C GLN A 148 5.45 12.87 1.94
N PRO A 149 4.84 13.93 1.36
CA PRO A 149 4.08 13.78 0.14
C PRO A 149 4.91 13.11 -0.96
N PRO A 150 4.28 12.35 -1.86
CA PRO A 150 4.97 11.82 -3.04
C PRO A 150 5.62 12.95 -3.85
N LEU A 151 6.80 12.69 -4.40
CA LEU A 151 7.52 13.65 -5.26
C LEU A 151 6.84 13.85 -6.61
N TRP A 152 6.02 12.88 -7.02
CA TRP A 152 5.37 12.86 -8.33
C TRP A 152 3.86 12.99 -8.18
N THR A 153 3.24 13.69 -9.12
CA THR A 153 1.79 13.78 -9.24
C THR A 153 1.37 13.19 -10.58
N THR A 154 0.42 12.26 -10.56
CA THR A 154 -0.18 11.72 -11.78
C THR A 154 -1.24 12.68 -12.30
N LEU A 155 -1.04 13.18 -13.52
CA LEU A 155 -2.05 13.92 -14.25
C LEU A 155 -2.80 12.95 -15.19
N TYR A 156 -4.11 12.84 -15.03
CA TYR A 156 -4.96 12.10 -15.96
C TYR A 156 -5.61 13.03 -16.98
N ILE A 157 -5.36 12.76 -18.26
CA ILE A 157 -5.97 13.50 -19.37
C ILE A 157 -6.89 12.52 -20.10
N GLY A 158 -8.22 12.68 -19.90
CA GLY A 158 -9.24 11.83 -20.49
C GLY A 158 -9.48 12.04 -22.00
N LYS A 159 -8.56 12.72 -22.66
CA LYS A 159 -8.63 13.05 -24.10
C LYS A 159 -7.31 12.70 -24.80
N GLY A 160 -7.37 12.38 -26.08
CA GLY A 160 -6.20 11.93 -26.83
C GLY A 160 -6.26 12.26 -28.32
N LYS A 161 -5.52 11.52 -29.13
CA LYS A 161 -5.44 11.76 -30.60
C LYS A 161 -6.80 11.81 -31.30
N LYS A 162 -7.77 11.01 -30.86
CA LYS A 162 -9.14 11.02 -31.39
C LYS A 162 -9.87 12.35 -31.14
N ASP A 163 -9.47 13.05 -30.08
CA ASP A 163 -9.97 14.37 -29.68
C ASP A 163 -9.09 15.52 -30.19
N LYS A 164 -8.14 15.22 -31.08
CA LYS A 164 -7.15 16.16 -31.67
C LYS A 164 -6.17 16.71 -30.63
N ILE A 165 -5.95 16.02 -29.52
CA ILE A 165 -4.93 16.37 -28.52
C ILE A 165 -3.69 15.50 -28.73
N ASN A 166 -2.54 16.12 -28.88
CA ASN A 166 -1.24 15.48 -29.04
C ASN A 166 -0.29 15.80 -27.87
N LYS A 167 0.90 15.20 -27.88
CA LYS A 167 1.90 15.39 -26.80
C LYS A 167 2.36 16.84 -26.66
N VAL A 168 2.42 17.57 -27.77
CA VAL A 168 2.88 18.98 -27.80
C VAL A 168 1.85 19.88 -27.13
N ASP A 169 0.55 19.62 -27.37
CA ASP A 169 -0.53 20.37 -26.72
C ASP A 169 -0.50 20.19 -25.20
N ILE A 170 -0.23 18.94 -24.74
CA ILE A 170 -0.11 18.64 -23.31
C ILE A 170 1.14 19.34 -22.72
N ALA A 171 2.27 19.25 -23.39
CA ALA A 171 3.49 19.94 -22.94
C ALA A 171 3.29 21.44 -22.85
N GLY A 172 2.68 22.06 -23.89
CA GLY A 172 2.38 23.49 -23.90
C GLY A 172 1.38 23.95 -22.83
N PHE A 173 0.56 23.04 -22.30
CA PHE A 173 -0.34 23.35 -21.17
C PHE A 173 0.36 23.32 -19.81
N LEU A 174 1.47 22.58 -19.68
CA LEU A 174 2.22 22.41 -18.44
C LEU A 174 3.37 23.42 -18.27
N TYR A 175 3.69 24.18 -19.31
CA TYR A 175 4.67 25.26 -19.34
C TYR A 175 3.99 26.61 -19.52
#